data_22c280b0d159b12e86fb335eb7627826
#
_entry.id   22c280b0d159b12e86fb335eb7627826
#
_cell.length_a   1.000
_cell.length_b   1.000
_cell.length_c   1.000
_cell.angle_alpha   90.00
_cell.angle_beta   90.00
_cell.angle_gamma   90.00
#
_symmetry.space_group_name_H-M   'P 1'
#
loop_
_entity.id
_entity.type
_entity.pdbx_description
1 polymer ?
#
loop_
_entity_poly.entity_id
_entity_poly.type
_entity_poly.pdbx_seq_one_letter_code
_entity_poly.pdbx_strand_id
1 'polypeptide(L)'
;MKKILFLFVCMFSLVSVAQDRFEKIDSLLTYLNQNNKFMGSLCIREGENVVFNKAYGFADVEKNISANRETKYKIGSVTKTFTALMIMQLIEEKRLTLQTKLNRFYPKIPNAEKISIYDLLHHRTGILDYINGDTITAKNIHQFHSKEEMVQKITDYKPLFEPGTKHQYSNSNYNLLGYIIETITKKSYAENIQTRIVKKANLTNTYYPQEKINTSAGESYSYSFNGTEWEKVEEWENSIAYSAGALISTPADLTRFIHALFEEKLVNKKSLEQMKEIKDGYGKALMQFPFGERRFYGHTGGIENFRAVVGYYPTEKLGISLIVNGDNFNRNDIMIGILSIYYKMPFPFPVFTKIDAAELAKFSGTYASKEIPLKITISEKNGELVAQATGQSAFSLTFKEEKTFVFAPAGIEMVFGENTFVLKQGGLSFNFTKE
;
A
#
# COMPACT_ATOMS: atom_id res chain seq x y z
N MET A 1 -18.92 -13.45 48.04
CA MET A 1 -17.68 -12.70 47.92
C MET A 1 -16.60 -13.35 47.04
N LYS A 2 -16.37 -14.67 47.10
CA LYS A 2 -15.30 -15.36 46.27
C LYS A 2 -15.54 -15.35 44.76
N LYS A 3 -16.79 -15.34 44.24
CA LYS A 3 -17.06 -15.30 42.78
C LYS A 3 -16.82 -13.93 42.13
N ILE A 4 -16.97 -12.84 42.85
CA ILE A 4 -16.74 -11.47 42.34
C ILE A 4 -15.21 -11.20 42.22
N LEU A 5 -14.41 -11.75 43.15
CA LEU A 5 -12.96 -11.58 43.13
C LEU A 5 -12.32 -12.34 41.95
N PHE A 6 -12.89 -13.49 41.54
CA PHE A 6 -12.40 -14.24 40.39
C PHE A 6 -12.66 -13.54 39.03
N LEU A 7 -13.80 -12.85 38.92
CA LEU A 7 -14.12 -12.03 37.73
C LEU A 7 -13.18 -10.83 37.58
N PHE A 8 -12.81 -10.21 38.71
CA PHE A 8 -11.90 -9.06 38.72
C PHE A 8 -10.45 -9.44 38.37
N VAL A 9 -9.98 -10.62 38.82
CA VAL A 9 -8.65 -11.13 38.50
C VAL A 9 -8.55 -11.51 37.02
N CYS A 10 -9.60 -12.11 36.43
CA CYS A 10 -9.62 -12.41 34.98
C CYS A 10 -9.63 -11.14 34.11
N MET A 11 -10.33 -10.07 34.53
CA MET A 11 -10.33 -8.78 33.82
C MET A 11 -8.97 -8.09 33.89
N PHE A 12 -8.29 -8.12 35.03
CA PHE A 12 -6.94 -7.55 35.19
C PHE A 12 -5.90 -8.27 34.35
N SER A 13 -5.96 -9.61 34.27
CA SER A 13 -5.03 -10.38 33.44
C SER A 13 -5.25 -10.16 31.94
N LEU A 14 -6.48 -9.97 31.48
CA LEU A 14 -6.77 -9.67 30.08
C LEU A 14 -6.29 -8.28 29.67
N VAL A 15 -6.41 -7.27 30.53
CA VAL A 15 -5.90 -5.93 30.30
C VAL A 15 -4.38 -5.92 30.23
N SER A 16 -3.69 -6.60 31.15
CA SER A 16 -2.21 -6.70 31.15
C SER A 16 -1.65 -7.34 29.88
N VAL A 17 -2.28 -8.41 29.39
CA VAL A 17 -1.84 -9.12 28.18
C VAL A 17 -2.15 -8.34 26.88
N ALA A 18 -3.21 -7.51 26.89
CA ALA A 18 -3.52 -6.64 25.76
C ALA A 18 -2.51 -5.50 25.65
N GLN A 19 -2.09 -4.93 26.78
CA GLN A 19 -1.12 -3.85 26.84
C GLN A 19 0.26 -4.26 26.32
N ASP A 20 0.72 -5.47 26.64
CA ASP A 20 2.01 -6.02 26.21
C ASP A 20 2.16 -6.08 24.66
N ARG A 21 1.13 -6.52 23.92
CA ARG A 21 1.22 -6.62 22.44
C ARG A 21 1.34 -5.25 21.75
N PHE A 22 0.66 -4.23 22.26
CA PHE A 22 0.72 -2.88 21.68
C PHE A 22 2.04 -2.19 22.02
N GLU A 23 2.59 -2.42 23.21
CA GLU A 23 3.93 -1.97 23.58
C GLU A 23 5.00 -2.63 22.70
N LYS A 24 4.85 -3.90 22.38
CA LYS A 24 5.78 -4.60 21.48
C LYS A 24 5.68 -4.12 20.02
N ILE A 25 4.49 -3.80 19.51
CA ILE A 25 4.30 -3.15 18.20
C ILE A 25 4.97 -1.77 18.20
N ASP A 26 4.75 -0.98 19.24
CA ASP A 26 5.38 0.33 19.40
C ASP A 26 6.91 0.24 19.43
N SER A 27 7.44 -0.74 20.15
CA SER A 27 8.88 -1.01 20.23
C SER A 27 9.46 -1.39 18.86
N LEU A 28 8.76 -2.23 18.07
CA LEU A 28 9.17 -2.59 16.72
C LEU A 28 9.26 -1.35 15.82
N LEU A 29 8.20 -0.53 15.77
CA LEU A 29 8.14 0.62 14.88
C LEU A 29 9.10 1.73 15.31
N THR A 30 9.27 1.92 16.63
CA THR A 30 10.30 2.82 17.18
C THR A 30 11.71 2.36 16.79
N TYR A 31 12.00 1.08 16.91
CA TYR A 31 13.29 0.50 16.54
C TYR A 31 13.57 0.67 15.03
N LEU A 32 12.58 0.41 14.17
CA LEU A 32 12.69 0.63 12.73
C LEU A 32 12.95 2.12 12.41
N ASN A 33 12.23 3.03 13.07
CA ASN A 33 12.42 4.48 12.89
C ASN A 33 13.82 4.94 13.32
N GLN A 34 14.28 4.51 14.49
CA GLN A 34 15.62 4.86 15.02
C GLN A 34 16.76 4.37 14.13
N ASN A 35 16.53 3.32 13.34
CA ASN A 35 17.48 2.78 12.36
C ASN A 35 17.28 3.31 10.94
N ASN A 36 16.51 4.40 10.75
CA ASN A 36 16.18 4.97 9.45
C ASN A 36 15.52 3.97 8.47
N LYS A 37 14.77 2.99 8.99
CA LYS A 37 14.11 1.96 8.19
C LYS A 37 12.64 2.29 7.87
N PHE A 38 12.05 3.22 8.64
CA PHE A 38 10.64 3.54 8.57
C PHE A 38 10.32 4.92 9.13
N MET A 39 9.49 5.68 8.40
CA MET A 39 8.72 6.82 8.90
C MET A 39 7.26 6.65 8.45
N GLY A 40 6.30 6.94 9.33
CA GLY A 40 4.88 6.80 9.00
C GLY A 40 4.00 6.63 10.22
N SER A 41 2.77 6.20 10.00
CA SER A 41 1.75 6.07 11.04
C SER A 41 0.99 4.76 10.92
N LEU A 42 0.65 4.17 12.06
CA LEU A 42 -0.15 2.95 12.19
C LEU A 42 -1.40 3.21 13.01
N CYS A 43 -2.56 2.71 12.56
CA CYS A 43 -3.76 2.61 13.35
C CYS A 43 -4.31 1.17 13.30
N ILE A 44 -4.70 0.66 14.48
CA ILE A 44 -5.41 -0.61 14.64
C ILE A 44 -6.76 -0.31 15.32
N ARG A 45 -7.83 -0.86 14.77
CA ARG A 45 -9.21 -0.70 15.24
C ARG A 45 -9.84 -2.07 15.46
N GLU A 46 -10.44 -2.26 16.61
CA GLU A 46 -11.26 -3.43 16.95
C GLU A 46 -12.73 -2.99 17.08
N GLY A 47 -13.57 -3.34 16.13
CA GLY A 47 -14.94 -2.81 16.05
C GLY A 47 -14.95 -1.27 15.99
N GLU A 48 -15.66 -0.64 16.94
CA GLU A 48 -15.74 0.83 17.00
C GLU A 48 -14.52 1.48 17.71
N ASN A 49 -13.65 0.69 18.35
CA ASN A 49 -12.58 1.20 19.20
C ASN A 49 -11.26 1.28 18.47
N VAL A 50 -10.59 2.43 18.54
CA VAL A 50 -9.17 2.56 18.17
C VAL A 50 -8.34 2.04 19.35
N VAL A 51 -7.62 0.94 19.13
CA VAL A 51 -6.80 0.29 20.17
C VAL A 51 -5.30 0.62 20.03
N PHE A 52 -4.90 1.12 18.87
CA PHE A 52 -3.55 1.63 18.62
C PHE A 52 -3.60 2.74 17.57
N ASN A 53 -2.93 3.89 17.83
CA ASN A 53 -2.80 4.98 16.85
C ASN A 53 -1.56 5.80 17.16
N LYS A 54 -0.46 5.55 16.43
CA LYS A 54 0.84 6.22 16.63
C LYS A 54 1.51 6.56 15.31
N ALA A 55 2.39 7.57 15.37
CA ALA A 55 3.24 8.01 14.28
C ALA A 55 4.71 8.00 14.70
N TYR A 56 5.60 7.86 13.71
CA TYR A 56 7.03 7.72 13.87
C TYR A 56 7.78 8.54 12.81
N GLY A 57 8.85 9.22 13.21
CA GLY A 57 9.64 10.06 12.34
C GLY A 57 9.00 11.43 12.08
N PHE A 58 9.18 11.95 10.89
CA PHE A 58 8.86 13.32 10.54
C PHE A 58 7.75 13.41 9.47
N ALA A 59 6.93 14.45 9.60
CA ALA A 59 6.04 14.93 8.55
C ALA A 59 6.80 15.86 7.58
N ASP A 60 7.79 16.62 8.11
CA ASP A 60 8.67 17.53 7.36
C ASP A 60 10.06 17.44 7.98
N VAL A 61 11.00 16.77 7.30
CA VAL A 61 12.36 16.54 7.78
C VAL A 61 13.14 17.86 7.79
N GLU A 62 13.00 18.66 6.72
CA GLU A 62 13.73 19.92 6.55
C GLU A 62 13.37 20.96 7.62
N LYS A 63 12.10 20.97 8.05
CA LYS A 63 11.61 21.85 9.13
C LYS A 63 11.61 21.20 10.51
N ASN A 64 12.08 19.94 10.60
CA ASN A 64 12.07 19.17 11.84
C ASN A 64 10.67 19.06 12.50
N ILE A 65 9.61 18.93 11.65
CA ILE A 65 8.24 18.74 12.11
C ILE A 65 7.99 17.24 12.30
N SER A 66 7.88 16.80 13.54
CA SER A 66 7.59 15.40 13.86
C SER A 66 6.19 15.00 13.37
N ALA A 67 6.07 13.79 12.87
CA ALA A 67 4.77 13.18 12.59
C ALA A 67 4.03 12.88 13.91
N ASN A 68 2.71 12.98 13.88
CA ASN A 68 1.84 12.65 15.01
C ASN A 68 0.61 11.87 14.51
N ARG A 69 -0.23 11.38 15.41
CA ARG A 69 -1.40 10.56 15.10
C ARG A 69 -2.43 11.22 14.16
N GLU A 70 -2.38 12.54 14.03
CA GLU A 70 -3.27 13.32 13.14
C GLU A 70 -2.56 13.71 11.82
N THR A 71 -1.31 13.30 11.62
CA THR A 71 -0.56 13.58 10.39
C THR A 71 -1.27 12.93 9.21
N LYS A 72 -1.46 13.72 8.17
CA LYS A 72 -2.18 13.36 6.96
C LYS A 72 -1.20 13.03 5.84
N TYR A 73 -1.54 12.04 5.05
CA TYR A 73 -0.67 11.50 3.99
C TYR A 73 -1.46 11.31 2.71
N LYS A 74 -0.82 11.44 1.56
CA LYS A 74 -1.39 10.92 0.30
C LYS A 74 -1.50 9.39 0.41
N ILE A 75 -2.67 8.84 0.04
CA ILE A 75 -2.96 7.42 0.23
C ILE A 75 -2.87 6.59 -1.06
N GLY A 76 -2.47 7.24 -2.17
CA GLY A 76 -2.32 6.56 -3.45
C GLY A 76 -3.56 5.75 -3.83
N SER A 77 -3.38 4.57 -4.37
CA SER A 77 -4.47 3.75 -4.91
C SER A 77 -5.52 3.27 -3.89
N VAL A 78 -5.34 3.47 -2.58
CA VAL A 78 -6.45 3.30 -1.61
C VAL A 78 -7.63 4.22 -1.98
N THR A 79 -7.38 5.35 -2.65
CA THR A 79 -8.39 6.23 -3.26
C THR A 79 -9.41 5.47 -4.11
N LYS A 80 -8.97 4.41 -4.81
CA LYS A 80 -9.85 3.62 -5.67
C LYS A 80 -11.01 2.98 -4.92
N THR A 81 -10.81 2.60 -3.66
CA THR A 81 -11.89 2.03 -2.84
C THR A 81 -13.00 3.07 -2.60
N PHE A 82 -12.65 4.35 -2.40
CA PHE A 82 -13.61 5.44 -2.31
C PHE A 82 -14.35 5.67 -3.63
N THR A 83 -13.62 5.66 -4.75
CA THR A 83 -14.21 5.83 -6.09
C THR A 83 -15.17 4.69 -6.42
N ALA A 84 -14.76 3.43 -6.21
CA ALA A 84 -15.62 2.28 -6.44
C ALA A 84 -16.87 2.30 -5.56
N LEU A 85 -16.72 2.67 -4.29
CA LEU A 85 -17.83 2.84 -3.37
C LEU A 85 -18.88 3.84 -3.88
N MET A 86 -18.44 5.01 -4.40
CA MET A 86 -19.34 6.00 -4.98
C MET A 86 -20.06 5.48 -6.23
N ILE A 87 -19.39 4.69 -7.08
CA ILE A 87 -20.04 4.01 -8.21
C ILE A 87 -21.10 3.03 -7.71
N MET A 88 -20.81 2.24 -6.67
CA MET A 88 -21.80 1.32 -6.10
C MET A 88 -23.01 2.05 -5.51
N GLN A 89 -22.80 3.20 -4.84
CA GLN A 89 -23.89 4.07 -4.38
C GLN A 89 -24.77 4.58 -5.56
N LEU A 90 -24.14 4.99 -6.68
CA LEU A 90 -24.89 5.42 -7.87
C LEU A 90 -25.67 4.26 -8.51
N ILE A 91 -25.19 3.03 -8.38
CA ILE A 91 -25.92 1.83 -8.81
C ILE A 91 -27.14 1.60 -7.88
N GLU A 92 -26.99 1.74 -6.57
CA GLU A 92 -28.11 1.66 -5.62
C GLU A 92 -29.16 2.74 -5.89
N GLU A 93 -28.73 3.94 -6.25
CA GLU A 93 -29.58 5.06 -6.70
C GLU A 93 -30.23 4.84 -8.09
N LYS A 94 -29.95 3.72 -8.76
CA LYS A 94 -30.44 3.38 -10.10
C LYS A 94 -30.01 4.39 -11.19
N ARG A 95 -28.93 5.12 -10.98
CA ARG A 95 -28.40 6.11 -11.92
C ARG A 95 -27.49 5.50 -12.98
N LEU A 96 -26.91 4.32 -12.70
CA LEU A 96 -26.22 3.45 -13.64
C LEU A 96 -26.29 1.99 -13.18
N THR A 97 -25.74 1.08 -14.00
CA THR A 97 -25.61 -0.35 -13.69
C THR A 97 -24.19 -0.81 -13.96
N LEU A 98 -23.81 -1.99 -13.47
CA LEU A 98 -22.52 -2.60 -13.82
C LEU A 98 -22.37 -2.83 -15.33
N GLN A 99 -23.47 -3.02 -16.07
CA GLN A 99 -23.50 -3.26 -17.52
C GLN A 99 -23.56 -1.97 -18.33
N THR A 100 -23.74 -0.79 -17.69
CA THR A 100 -23.72 0.49 -18.40
C THR A 100 -22.41 0.63 -19.17
N LYS A 101 -22.52 0.94 -20.48
CA LYS A 101 -21.38 1.00 -21.38
C LYS A 101 -20.65 2.36 -21.31
N LEU A 102 -19.33 2.32 -21.49
CA LEU A 102 -18.47 3.51 -21.44
C LEU A 102 -18.83 4.54 -22.52
N ASN A 103 -19.29 4.07 -23.69
CA ASN A 103 -19.66 4.95 -24.81
C ASN A 103 -20.82 5.92 -24.48
N ARG A 104 -21.62 5.65 -23.45
CA ARG A 104 -22.61 6.59 -22.92
C ARG A 104 -21.97 7.93 -22.44
N PHE A 105 -20.71 7.89 -22.04
CA PHE A 105 -19.98 9.02 -21.47
C PHE A 105 -18.83 9.47 -22.35
N TYR A 106 -18.09 8.50 -22.92
CA TYR A 106 -16.88 8.71 -23.71
C TYR A 106 -16.89 7.86 -24.98
N PRO A 107 -17.72 8.23 -25.99
CA PRO A 107 -17.90 7.43 -27.21
C PRO A 107 -16.66 7.37 -28.10
N LYS A 108 -15.69 8.28 -27.93
CA LYS A 108 -14.45 8.31 -28.71
C LYS A 108 -13.35 7.37 -28.19
N ILE A 109 -13.45 6.89 -26.95
CA ILE A 109 -12.48 5.92 -26.43
C ILE A 109 -12.60 4.60 -27.20
N PRO A 110 -11.49 4.02 -27.67
CA PRO A 110 -11.52 2.75 -28.40
C PRO A 110 -12.22 1.65 -27.59
N ASN A 111 -13.09 0.89 -28.26
CA ASN A 111 -13.93 -0.18 -27.68
C ASN A 111 -14.93 0.30 -26.59
N ALA A 112 -15.24 1.59 -26.50
CA ALA A 112 -16.13 2.11 -25.46
C ALA A 112 -17.53 1.46 -25.47
N GLU A 113 -18.01 0.98 -26.61
CA GLU A 113 -19.30 0.26 -26.78
C GLU A 113 -19.24 -1.16 -26.17
N LYS A 114 -18.06 -1.73 -26.03
CA LYS A 114 -17.84 -3.05 -25.40
C LYS A 114 -17.57 -2.93 -23.92
N ILE A 115 -16.83 -1.88 -23.50
CA ILE A 115 -16.41 -1.66 -22.12
C ILE A 115 -17.61 -1.29 -21.24
N SER A 116 -17.77 -1.98 -20.11
CA SER A 116 -18.79 -1.72 -19.11
C SER A 116 -18.20 -1.07 -17.83
N ILE A 117 -19.06 -0.54 -16.97
CA ILE A 117 -18.67 -0.10 -15.61
C ILE A 117 -18.04 -1.27 -14.83
N TYR A 118 -18.52 -2.50 -15.02
CA TYR A 118 -17.89 -3.69 -14.44
C TYR A 118 -16.43 -3.85 -14.89
N ASP A 119 -16.15 -3.68 -16.18
CA ASP A 119 -14.80 -3.82 -16.74
C ASP A 119 -13.86 -2.73 -16.21
N LEU A 120 -14.35 -1.49 -16.05
CA LEU A 120 -13.57 -0.39 -15.45
C LEU A 120 -13.20 -0.70 -13.98
N LEU A 121 -14.18 -1.14 -13.17
CA LEU A 121 -13.98 -1.47 -11.75
C LEU A 121 -13.02 -2.64 -11.55
N HIS A 122 -13.00 -3.61 -12.47
CA HIS A 122 -12.18 -4.82 -12.40
C HIS A 122 -10.90 -4.76 -13.25
N HIS A 123 -10.53 -3.61 -13.81
CA HIS A 123 -9.35 -3.47 -14.68
C HIS A 123 -9.31 -4.45 -15.86
N ARG A 124 -10.46 -4.65 -16.52
CA ARG A 124 -10.63 -5.60 -17.63
C ARG A 124 -10.92 -4.90 -18.97
N THR A 125 -10.60 -3.64 -19.09
CA THR A 125 -10.95 -2.79 -20.23
C THR A 125 -10.02 -2.93 -21.43
N GLY A 126 -8.75 -3.29 -21.22
CA GLY A 126 -7.70 -3.16 -22.22
C GLY A 126 -7.21 -1.71 -22.42
N ILE A 127 -7.69 -0.74 -21.63
CA ILE A 127 -7.21 0.64 -21.67
C ILE A 127 -5.82 0.71 -21.02
N LEU A 128 -4.85 1.28 -21.74
CA LEU A 128 -3.49 1.49 -21.25
C LEU A 128 -3.51 2.37 -19.98
N ASP A 129 -2.70 2.01 -19.01
CA ASP A 129 -2.44 2.88 -17.87
C ASP A 129 -1.64 4.11 -18.32
N TYR A 130 -2.20 5.31 -18.19
CA TYR A 130 -1.56 6.55 -18.61
C TYR A 130 -0.22 6.82 -17.89
N ILE A 131 -0.01 6.25 -16.70
CA ILE A 131 1.27 6.35 -15.97
C ILE A 131 2.37 5.57 -16.70
N ASN A 132 2.03 4.44 -17.33
CA ASN A 132 2.96 3.60 -18.09
C ASN A 132 3.03 3.98 -19.59
N GLY A 133 2.27 5.00 -20.00
CA GLY A 133 2.32 5.57 -21.33
C GLY A 133 3.46 6.58 -21.49
N ASP A 134 3.64 7.06 -22.69
CA ASP A 134 4.66 8.06 -23.03
C ASP A 134 4.20 9.50 -22.82
N THR A 135 2.95 9.74 -22.48
CA THR A 135 2.33 11.07 -22.38
C THR A 135 2.40 11.69 -20.98
N ILE A 136 2.52 10.87 -19.91
CA ILE A 136 2.83 11.34 -18.56
C ILE A 136 4.27 10.94 -18.27
N THR A 137 5.15 11.92 -18.23
CA THR A 137 6.60 11.75 -18.08
C THR A 137 7.09 12.50 -16.85
N ALA A 138 8.32 12.27 -16.43
CA ALA A 138 8.97 13.02 -15.37
C ALA A 138 8.98 14.57 -15.62
N LYS A 139 8.84 15.00 -16.88
CA LYS A 139 8.81 16.43 -17.22
C LYS A 139 7.46 17.11 -16.98
N ASN A 140 6.36 16.38 -17.07
CA ASN A 140 5.01 16.93 -16.98
C ASN A 140 4.15 16.39 -15.83
N ILE A 141 4.67 15.44 -15.07
CA ILE A 141 3.96 14.85 -13.92
C ILE A 141 3.71 15.86 -12.79
N HIS A 142 4.41 16.97 -12.80
CA HIS A 142 4.28 18.07 -11.85
C HIS A 142 3.39 19.23 -12.39
N GLN A 143 2.80 19.06 -13.57
CA GLN A 143 1.95 20.04 -14.23
C GLN A 143 0.49 19.63 -14.15
N PHE A 144 -0.39 20.63 -14.03
CA PHE A 144 -1.83 20.42 -14.08
C PHE A 144 -2.25 19.91 -15.46
N HIS A 145 -3.12 18.89 -15.46
CA HIS A 145 -3.80 18.38 -16.64
C HIS A 145 -5.31 18.46 -16.45
N SER A 146 -5.99 19.10 -17.39
CA SER A 146 -7.45 19.17 -17.38
C SER A 146 -8.08 17.77 -17.60
N LYS A 147 -9.35 17.64 -17.24
CA LYS A 147 -10.13 16.44 -17.52
C LYS A 147 -10.14 16.10 -19.03
N GLU A 148 -10.31 17.11 -19.85
CA GLU A 148 -10.36 16.99 -21.31
C GLU A 148 -9.03 16.47 -21.86
N GLU A 149 -7.90 17.02 -21.39
CA GLU A 149 -6.56 16.54 -21.74
C GLU A 149 -6.32 15.10 -21.31
N MET A 150 -6.70 14.74 -20.08
CA MET A 150 -6.53 13.36 -19.59
C MET A 150 -7.41 12.37 -20.36
N VAL A 151 -8.66 12.73 -20.68
CA VAL A 151 -9.54 11.90 -21.51
C VAL A 151 -8.98 11.77 -22.93
N GLN A 152 -8.44 12.85 -23.50
CA GLN A 152 -7.82 12.80 -24.83
C GLN A 152 -6.61 11.85 -24.83
N LYS A 153 -5.69 11.96 -23.85
CA LYS A 153 -4.56 11.04 -23.69
C LYS A 153 -5.00 9.57 -23.63
N ILE A 154 -6.05 9.29 -22.83
CA ILE A 154 -6.60 7.93 -22.73
C ILE A 154 -7.21 7.47 -24.08
N THR A 155 -7.81 8.37 -24.83
CA THR A 155 -8.43 8.08 -26.14
C THR A 155 -7.38 7.78 -27.21
N ASP A 156 -6.22 8.40 -27.15
CA ASP A 156 -5.17 8.28 -28.16
C ASP A 156 -4.40 6.96 -28.06
N TYR A 157 -4.51 6.26 -26.93
CA TYR A 157 -3.84 4.95 -26.75
C TYR A 157 -4.57 3.83 -27.50
N LYS A 158 -3.77 2.96 -28.12
CA LYS A 158 -4.29 1.71 -28.69
C LYS A 158 -4.70 0.74 -27.58
N PRO A 159 -5.82 0.04 -27.73
CA PRO A 159 -6.22 -1.01 -26.81
C PRO A 159 -5.14 -2.11 -26.70
N LEU A 160 -4.87 -2.56 -25.46
CA LEU A 160 -3.90 -3.61 -25.20
C LEU A 160 -4.47 -5.02 -25.44
N PHE A 161 -5.78 -5.17 -25.27
CA PHE A 161 -6.53 -6.41 -25.47
C PHE A 161 -8.03 -6.13 -25.57
N GLU A 162 -8.80 -7.10 -26.03
CA GLU A 162 -10.26 -6.99 -26.10
C GLU A 162 -10.89 -6.93 -24.69
N PRO A 163 -11.83 -5.99 -24.44
CA PRO A 163 -12.48 -5.83 -23.14
C PRO A 163 -13.06 -7.14 -22.60
N GLY A 164 -12.92 -7.38 -21.32
CA GLY A 164 -13.41 -8.56 -20.62
C GLY A 164 -12.52 -9.81 -20.72
N THR A 165 -11.51 -9.84 -21.61
CA THR A 165 -10.72 -11.06 -21.87
C THR A 165 -9.56 -11.26 -20.88
N LYS A 166 -8.96 -10.16 -20.39
CA LYS A 166 -7.82 -10.19 -19.47
C LYS A 166 -8.00 -9.17 -18.36
N HIS A 167 -7.28 -9.36 -17.25
CA HIS A 167 -7.10 -8.37 -16.20
C HIS A 167 -5.74 -7.69 -16.40
N GLN A 168 -5.74 -6.35 -16.41
CA GLN A 168 -4.52 -5.54 -16.34
C GLN A 168 -4.83 -4.22 -15.63
N TYR A 169 -4.20 -4.02 -14.48
CA TYR A 169 -4.38 -2.83 -13.67
C TYR A 169 -4.10 -1.56 -14.48
N SER A 170 -5.01 -0.59 -14.43
CA SER A 170 -4.87 0.69 -15.14
C SER A 170 -5.52 1.83 -14.34
N ASN A 171 -4.73 2.86 -14.02
CA ASN A 171 -5.22 4.07 -13.37
C ASN A 171 -6.22 4.82 -14.25
N SER A 172 -6.09 4.73 -15.58
CA SER A 172 -7.03 5.31 -16.55
C SER A 172 -8.48 4.91 -16.26
N ASN A 173 -8.71 3.65 -15.88
CA ASN A 173 -10.05 3.17 -15.56
C ASN A 173 -10.68 3.94 -14.41
N TYR A 174 -9.92 4.21 -13.35
CA TYR A 174 -10.44 4.87 -12.17
C TYR A 174 -10.55 6.39 -12.34
N ASN A 175 -9.71 7.01 -13.16
CA ASN A 175 -9.92 8.41 -13.54
C ASN A 175 -11.20 8.57 -14.36
N LEU A 176 -11.47 7.68 -15.31
CA LEU A 176 -12.74 7.66 -16.03
C LEU A 176 -13.94 7.47 -15.10
N LEU A 177 -13.85 6.58 -14.09
CA LEU A 177 -14.91 6.40 -13.10
C LEU A 177 -15.16 7.68 -12.29
N GLY A 178 -14.13 8.40 -11.88
CA GLY A 178 -14.27 9.70 -11.20
C GLY A 178 -14.97 10.73 -12.08
N TYR A 179 -14.60 10.84 -13.33
CA TYR A 179 -15.25 11.75 -14.27
C TYR A 179 -16.71 11.35 -14.57
N ILE A 180 -17.02 10.04 -14.58
CA ILE A 180 -18.39 9.54 -14.71
C ILE A 180 -19.22 9.95 -13.47
N ILE A 181 -18.66 9.85 -12.27
CA ILE A 181 -19.32 10.31 -11.04
C ILE A 181 -19.69 11.79 -11.15
N GLU A 182 -18.77 12.66 -11.55
CA GLU A 182 -19.04 14.09 -11.76
C GLU A 182 -20.11 14.33 -12.81
N THR A 183 -20.03 13.62 -13.94
CA THR A 183 -21.01 13.76 -15.02
C THR A 183 -22.42 13.41 -14.56
N ILE A 184 -22.55 12.36 -13.76
CA ILE A 184 -23.85 11.90 -13.23
C ILE A 184 -24.34 12.82 -12.11
N THR A 185 -23.50 13.19 -11.16
CA THR A 185 -23.90 13.94 -9.96
C THR A 185 -24.00 15.44 -10.18
N LYS A 186 -23.33 15.98 -11.19
CA LYS A 186 -23.13 17.42 -11.44
C LYS A 186 -22.42 18.14 -10.30
N LYS A 187 -21.59 17.39 -9.54
CA LYS A 187 -20.75 17.87 -8.45
C LYS A 187 -19.30 17.44 -8.71
N SER A 188 -18.34 18.20 -8.23
CA SER A 188 -16.93 17.84 -8.29
C SER A 188 -16.66 16.51 -7.57
N TYR A 189 -15.54 15.87 -7.91
CA TYR A 189 -15.09 14.65 -7.22
C TYR A 189 -14.90 14.92 -5.72
N ALA A 190 -14.30 16.06 -5.35
CA ALA A 190 -14.12 16.49 -3.97
C ALA A 190 -15.45 16.60 -3.21
N GLU A 191 -16.48 17.23 -3.79
CA GLU A 191 -17.80 17.34 -3.19
C GLU A 191 -18.48 15.98 -3.02
N ASN A 192 -18.31 15.07 -3.98
CA ASN A 192 -18.83 13.71 -3.89
C ASN A 192 -18.15 12.94 -2.74
N ILE A 193 -16.83 13.01 -2.61
CA ILE A 193 -16.09 12.42 -1.48
C ILE A 193 -16.65 12.94 -0.17
N GLN A 194 -16.79 14.27 0.00
CA GLN A 194 -17.26 14.88 1.23
C GLN A 194 -18.69 14.47 1.58
N THR A 195 -19.61 14.53 0.63
CA THR A 195 -21.02 14.31 0.91
C THR A 195 -21.42 12.85 0.98
N ARG A 196 -20.79 11.99 0.18
CA ARG A 196 -21.15 10.57 0.06
C ARG A 196 -20.43 9.67 1.02
N ILE A 197 -19.21 10.04 1.45
CA ILE A 197 -18.36 9.17 2.27
C ILE A 197 -17.95 9.87 3.57
N VAL A 198 -17.22 10.98 3.46
CA VAL A 198 -16.55 11.63 4.60
C VAL A 198 -17.56 11.98 5.71
N LYS A 199 -18.64 12.68 5.37
CA LYS A 199 -19.70 13.03 6.33
C LYS A 199 -20.42 11.80 6.90
N LYS A 200 -20.69 10.79 6.07
CA LYS A 200 -21.41 9.58 6.50
C LYS A 200 -20.60 8.68 7.42
N ALA A 201 -19.30 8.58 7.18
CA ALA A 201 -18.38 7.78 7.99
C ALA A 201 -17.69 8.59 9.11
N ASN A 202 -18.02 9.87 9.28
CA ASN A 202 -17.40 10.78 10.25
C ASN A 202 -15.85 10.80 10.12
N LEU A 203 -15.35 10.94 8.90
CA LEU A 203 -13.92 11.10 8.65
C LEU A 203 -13.55 12.58 8.80
N THR A 204 -12.54 12.87 9.60
CA THR A 204 -12.17 14.26 9.92
C THR A 204 -10.96 14.75 9.14
N ASN A 205 -10.15 13.84 8.63
CA ASN A 205 -8.86 14.11 8.00
C ASN A 205 -8.75 13.51 6.59
N THR A 206 -9.89 13.23 5.92
CA THR A 206 -9.92 12.64 4.58
C THR A 206 -10.54 13.61 3.58
N TYR A 207 -9.80 13.93 2.52
CA TYR A 207 -10.26 14.87 1.48
C TYR A 207 -9.48 14.69 0.16
N TYR A 208 -10.01 15.29 -0.90
CA TYR A 208 -9.28 15.51 -2.15
C TYR A 208 -8.53 16.85 -2.05
N PRO A 209 -7.18 16.85 -2.15
CA PRO A 209 -6.39 18.08 -2.03
C PRO A 209 -6.61 19.02 -3.21
N GLN A 210 -6.71 20.33 -2.93
CA GLN A 210 -6.83 21.38 -3.94
C GLN A 210 -5.47 22.01 -4.26
N GLU A 211 -4.52 21.90 -3.33
CA GLU A 211 -3.21 22.53 -3.38
C GLU A 211 -2.11 21.51 -3.10
N LYS A 212 -0.87 21.94 -3.20
CA LYS A 212 0.30 21.17 -2.79
C LYS A 212 0.29 20.92 -1.28
N ILE A 213 1.08 19.93 -0.82
CA ILE A 213 1.23 19.57 0.59
C ILE A 213 1.56 20.79 1.45
N ASN A 214 0.78 20.96 2.52
CA ASN A 214 0.95 22.01 3.53
C ASN A 214 1.24 21.36 4.89
N THR A 215 2.51 21.32 5.29
CA THR A 215 2.93 20.74 6.58
C THR A 215 2.42 21.52 7.78
N SER A 216 2.12 22.82 7.64
CA SER A 216 1.49 23.62 8.69
C SER A 216 0.01 23.23 8.91
N ALA A 217 -0.63 22.61 7.92
CA ALA A 217 -1.97 22.02 8.06
C ALA A 217 -1.92 20.54 8.55
N GLY A 218 -0.74 20.05 8.93
CA GLY A 218 -0.53 18.68 9.40
C GLY A 218 -0.44 17.64 8.27
N GLU A 219 -0.17 18.06 7.04
CA GLU A 219 0.15 17.16 5.94
C GLU A 219 1.64 16.78 5.95
N SER A 220 1.99 15.65 5.38
CA SER A 220 3.37 15.16 5.32
C SER A 220 3.89 15.16 3.89
N TYR A 221 5.18 15.45 3.72
CA TYR A 221 5.94 15.08 2.53
C TYR A 221 6.32 13.60 2.53
N SER A 222 6.67 13.05 1.37
CA SER A 222 7.27 11.74 1.24
C SER A 222 8.78 11.84 1.00
N TYR A 223 9.51 10.82 1.41
CA TYR A 223 10.97 10.81 1.44
C TYR A 223 11.54 9.51 0.86
N SER A 224 12.69 9.61 0.19
CA SER A 224 13.58 8.50 -0.11
C SER A 224 14.82 8.55 0.78
N PHE A 225 15.35 7.38 1.16
CA PHE A 225 16.58 7.29 1.93
C PHE A 225 17.75 7.07 0.98
N ASN A 226 18.75 7.98 1.02
CA ASN A 226 19.93 7.90 0.12
C ASN A 226 21.09 7.07 0.70
N GLY A 227 20.89 6.45 1.87
CA GLY A 227 21.93 5.69 2.61
C GLY A 227 22.43 6.43 3.85
N THR A 228 22.27 7.75 3.91
CA THR A 228 22.67 8.61 5.04
C THR A 228 21.52 9.43 5.60
N GLU A 229 20.69 9.98 4.73
CA GLU A 229 19.61 10.89 5.12
C GLU A 229 18.35 10.70 4.30
N TRP A 230 17.23 11.25 4.77
CA TRP A 230 15.97 11.29 4.09
C TRP A 230 15.91 12.49 3.15
N GLU A 231 15.72 12.22 1.85
CA GLU A 231 15.56 13.23 0.81
C GLU A 231 14.10 13.36 0.43
N LYS A 232 13.59 14.59 0.41
CA LYS A 232 12.21 14.86 0.00
C LYS A 232 11.99 14.50 -1.45
N VAL A 233 10.91 13.77 -1.72
CA VAL A 233 10.46 13.44 -3.08
C VAL A 233 9.53 14.53 -3.59
N GLU A 234 9.73 14.94 -4.84
CA GLU A 234 8.92 15.96 -5.49
C GLU A 234 7.48 15.48 -5.69
N GLU A 235 6.52 16.36 -5.41
CA GLU A 235 5.10 16.04 -5.49
C GLU A 235 4.60 15.94 -6.92
N TRP A 236 3.79 14.94 -7.19
CA TRP A 236 2.99 14.88 -8.41
C TRP A 236 1.83 15.86 -8.35
N GLU A 237 1.42 16.36 -9.50
CA GLU A 237 0.19 17.15 -9.60
C GLU A 237 -1.04 16.29 -9.32
N ASN A 238 -1.96 16.82 -8.50
CA ASN A 238 -3.11 16.06 -8.02
C ASN A 238 -4.06 15.62 -9.14
N SER A 239 -4.14 16.39 -10.23
CA SER A 239 -4.94 16.08 -11.43
C SER A 239 -4.47 14.80 -12.14
N ILE A 240 -3.18 14.42 -12.00
CA ILE A 240 -2.63 13.20 -12.57
C ILE A 240 -3.22 11.97 -11.87
N ALA A 241 -3.08 11.89 -10.55
CA ALA A 241 -3.57 10.74 -9.78
C ALA A 241 -5.10 10.75 -9.63
N TYR A 242 -5.68 11.95 -9.49
CA TYR A 242 -7.10 12.25 -9.39
C TYR A 242 -7.88 11.19 -8.58
N SER A 243 -8.96 10.65 -9.15
CA SER A 243 -9.81 9.63 -8.51
C SER A 243 -9.19 8.21 -8.49
N ALA A 244 -8.01 8.05 -9.07
CA ALA A 244 -7.22 6.83 -8.98
C ALA A 244 -6.22 6.84 -7.81
N GLY A 245 -5.87 8.04 -7.24
CA GLY A 245 -4.77 8.06 -6.29
C GLY A 245 -4.54 9.33 -5.47
N ALA A 246 -5.33 10.40 -5.61
CA ALA A 246 -4.95 11.70 -5.05
C ALA A 246 -5.48 11.99 -3.64
N LEU A 247 -6.31 11.14 -3.03
CA LEU A 247 -6.85 11.44 -1.70
C LEU A 247 -5.74 11.53 -0.64
N ILE A 248 -5.97 12.43 0.30
CA ILE A 248 -5.22 12.55 1.55
C ILE A 248 -6.08 11.97 2.68
N SER A 249 -5.44 11.26 3.63
CA SER A 249 -6.10 10.68 4.79
C SER A 249 -5.12 10.41 5.93
N THR A 250 -5.64 9.89 7.05
CA THR A 250 -4.88 9.35 8.18
C THR A 250 -5.16 7.84 8.33
N PRO A 251 -4.29 7.06 8.98
CA PRO A 251 -4.58 5.66 9.28
C PRO A 251 -5.86 5.49 10.11
N ALA A 252 -6.15 6.42 11.02
CA ALA A 252 -7.36 6.39 11.85
C ALA A 252 -8.63 6.54 11.00
N ASP A 253 -8.64 7.48 10.06
CA ASP A 253 -9.76 7.65 9.13
C ASP A 253 -9.90 6.46 8.19
N LEU A 254 -8.80 5.89 7.67
CA LEU A 254 -8.86 4.71 6.81
C LEU A 254 -9.42 3.49 7.53
N THR A 255 -9.03 3.25 8.80
CA THR A 255 -9.61 2.14 9.58
C THR A 255 -11.09 2.39 9.90
N ARG A 256 -11.51 3.63 10.12
CA ARG A 256 -12.91 4.01 10.30
C ARG A 256 -13.71 3.85 9.01
N PHE A 257 -13.15 4.28 7.89
CA PHE A 257 -13.75 4.13 6.57
C PHE A 257 -14.02 2.66 6.21
N ILE A 258 -12.99 1.81 6.32
CA ILE A 258 -13.14 0.40 5.96
C ILE A 258 -14.10 -0.32 6.92
N HIS A 259 -14.08 -0.01 8.21
CA HIS A 259 -15.04 -0.50 9.18
C HIS A 259 -16.48 -0.09 8.81
N ALA A 260 -16.72 1.20 8.52
CA ALA A 260 -18.03 1.69 8.11
C ALA A 260 -18.53 1.04 6.79
N LEU A 261 -17.64 0.73 5.86
CA LEU A 261 -17.95 -0.01 4.63
C LEU A 261 -18.44 -1.43 4.97
N PHE A 262 -17.72 -2.16 5.82
CA PHE A 262 -18.05 -3.54 6.17
C PHE A 262 -19.23 -3.67 7.15
N GLU A 263 -19.55 -2.61 7.92
CA GLU A 263 -20.76 -2.53 8.74
C GLU A 263 -21.98 -1.97 7.95
N GLU A 264 -21.89 -1.97 6.61
CA GLU A 264 -22.98 -1.59 5.68
C GLU A 264 -23.51 -0.15 5.88
N LYS A 265 -22.71 0.74 6.53
CA LYS A 265 -23.09 2.14 6.77
C LYS A 265 -22.99 3.01 5.50
N LEU A 266 -22.27 2.56 4.49
CA LEU A 266 -21.96 3.32 3.28
C LEU A 266 -22.64 2.78 2.02
N VAL A 267 -22.85 1.48 1.93
CA VAL A 267 -23.62 0.76 0.91
C VAL A 267 -24.37 -0.40 1.55
N ASN A 268 -25.38 -0.94 0.88
CA ASN A 268 -26.10 -2.11 1.37
C ASN A 268 -25.27 -3.39 1.24
N LYS A 269 -25.71 -4.47 1.90
CA LYS A 269 -25.09 -5.78 1.91
C LYS A 269 -24.81 -6.33 0.50
N LYS A 270 -25.77 -6.18 -0.43
CA LYS A 270 -25.63 -6.68 -1.79
C LYS A 270 -24.46 -5.99 -2.53
N SER A 271 -24.34 -4.68 -2.39
CA SER A 271 -23.25 -3.91 -2.98
C SER A 271 -21.91 -4.27 -2.36
N LEU A 272 -21.85 -4.44 -1.04
CA LEU A 272 -20.64 -4.87 -0.34
C LEU A 272 -20.18 -6.26 -0.81
N GLU A 273 -21.07 -7.24 -0.90
CA GLU A 273 -20.72 -8.57 -1.40
C GLU A 273 -20.22 -8.50 -2.86
N GLN A 274 -20.84 -7.66 -3.71
CA GLN A 274 -20.32 -7.44 -5.04
C GLN A 274 -18.94 -6.79 -5.06
N MET A 275 -18.62 -5.88 -4.12
CA MET A 275 -17.28 -5.30 -4.02
C MET A 275 -16.23 -6.33 -3.60
N LYS A 276 -16.59 -7.26 -2.75
CA LYS A 276 -15.74 -8.36 -2.25
C LYS A 276 -15.52 -9.50 -3.24
N GLU A 277 -16.29 -9.56 -4.32
CA GLU A 277 -16.16 -10.60 -5.35
C GLU A 277 -14.80 -10.47 -6.06
N ILE A 278 -13.86 -11.36 -5.69
CA ILE A 278 -12.50 -11.36 -6.24
C ILE A 278 -12.45 -12.18 -7.52
N LYS A 279 -11.99 -11.55 -8.60
CA LYS A 279 -11.71 -12.20 -9.88
C LYS A 279 -10.31 -11.79 -10.33
N ASP A 280 -9.48 -12.75 -10.71
CA ASP A 280 -8.09 -12.51 -11.10
C ASP A 280 -7.28 -11.74 -10.01
N GLY A 281 -7.57 -12.02 -8.73
CA GLY A 281 -6.91 -11.39 -7.58
C GLY A 281 -7.45 -10.00 -7.20
N TYR A 282 -8.47 -9.48 -7.90
CA TYR A 282 -8.98 -8.13 -7.69
C TYR A 282 -10.51 -8.09 -7.68
N GLY A 283 -11.10 -7.41 -6.69
CA GLY A 283 -12.52 -7.10 -6.62
C GLY A 283 -12.83 -5.71 -7.19
N LYS A 284 -13.92 -5.09 -6.74
CA LYS A 284 -14.22 -3.70 -7.11
C LYS A 284 -13.50 -2.75 -6.14
N ALA A 285 -12.20 -2.50 -6.43
CA ALA A 285 -11.24 -1.79 -5.56
C ALA A 285 -11.09 -2.42 -4.16
N LEU A 286 -11.27 -3.71 -4.06
CA LEU A 286 -10.89 -4.51 -2.89
C LEU A 286 -9.97 -5.64 -3.35
N MET A 287 -8.90 -5.83 -2.62
CA MET A 287 -7.96 -6.94 -2.71
C MET A 287 -8.14 -7.84 -1.51
N GLN A 288 -7.63 -9.06 -1.58
CA GLN A 288 -7.54 -9.97 -0.45
C GLN A 288 -6.09 -10.14 -0.02
N PHE A 289 -5.82 -9.94 1.27
CA PHE A 289 -4.50 -10.12 1.86
C PHE A 289 -4.53 -11.31 2.81
N PRO A 290 -3.78 -12.39 2.55
CA PRO A 290 -3.71 -13.53 3.45
C PRO A 290 -2.78 -13.24 4.62
N PHE A 291 -3.18 -13.65 5.84
CA PHE A 291 -2.30 -13.79 6.99
C PHE A 291 -2.65 -15.10 7.72
N GLY A 292 -1.89 -16.15 7.45
CA GLY A 292 -2.30 -17.51 7.79
C GLY A 292 -3.65 -17.85 7.13
N GLU A 293 -4.62 -18.31 7.91
CA GLU A 293 -5.97 -18.59 7.41
C GLU A 293 -6.87 -17.35 7.30
N ARG A 294 -6.43 -16.21 7.86
CA ARG A 294 -7.19 -14.97 7.83
C ARG A 294 -7.14 -14.34 6.44
N ARG A 295 -8.23 -13.76 6.03
CA ARG A 295 -8.35 -13.05 4.75
C ARG A 295 -8.82 -11.63 5.03
N PHE A 296 -7.89 -10.69 4.99
CA PHE A 296 -8.20 -9.27 5.08
C PHE A 296 -8.66 -8.76 3.73
N TYR A 297 -9.68 -7.92 3.71
CA TYR A 297 -10.11 -7.19 2.53
C TYR A 297 -9.66 -5.73 2.64
N GLY A 298 -9.20 -5.15 1.55
CA GLY A 298 -8.74 -3.77 1.54
C GLY A 298 -8.02 -3.40 0.27
N HIS A 299 -7.13 -2.42 0.36
CA HIS A 299 -6.34 -1.98 -0.79
C HIS A 299 -4.97 -1.47 -0.35
N THR A 300 -3.99 -1.56 -1.23
CA THR A 300 -2.70 -0.89 -1.08
C THR A 300 -2.67 0.41 -1.88
N GLY A 301 -1.76 1.30 -1.55
CA GLY A 301 -1.56 2.53 -2.29
C GLY A 301 -0.10 2.91 -2.39
N GLY A 302 0.27 3.47 -3.52
CA GLY A 302 1.57 4.08 -3.75
C GLY A 302 1.41 5.31 -4.62
N ILE A 303 2.02 6.41 -4.23
CA ILE A 303 2.15 7.63 -5.00
C ILE A 303 3.40 8.35 -4.52
N GLU A 304 4.24 8.85 -5.43
CA GLU A 304 5.55 9.38 -5.03
C GLU A 304 6.29 8.31 -4.20
N ASN A 305 6.73 8.65 -2.98
CA ASN A 305 7.22 7.66 -2.01
C ASN A 305 6.24 7.36 -0.85
N PHE A 306 5.01 7.88 -0.91
CA PHE A 306 3.98 7.41 0.01
C PHE A 306 3.59 5.97 -0.30
N ARG A 307 3.42 5.19 0.75
CA ARG A 307 2.91 3.82 0.68
C ARG A 307 1.83 3.64 1.74
N ALA A 308 0.66 3.23 1.32
CA ALA A 308 -0.47 3.00 2.21
C ALA A 308 -0.98 1.57 2.09
N VAL A 309 -1.50 1.06 3.16
CA VAL A 309 -2.32 -0.13 3.19
C VAL A 309 -3.46 0.07 4.17
N VAL A 310 -4.64 -0.36 3.78
CA VAL A 310 -5.77 -0.54 4.69
C VAL A 310 -6.31 -1.95 4.49
N GLY A 311 -6.55 -2.65 5.59
CA GLY A 311 -7.11 -4.00 5.60
C GLY A 311 -8.18 -4.15 6.68
N TYR A 312 -9.18 -4.95 6.39
CA TYR A 312 -10.25 -5.30 7.33
C TYR A 312 -10.48 -6.80 7.34
N TYR A 313 -10.45 -7.40 8.53
CA TYR A 313 -10.82 -8.78 8.74
C TYR A 313 -12.22 -8.86 9.35
N PRO A 314 -13.25 -9.25 8.55
CA PRO A 314 -14.64 -9.14 8.98
C PRO A 314 -15.00 -9.97 10.20
N THR A 315 -14.43 -11.18 10.33
CA THR A 315 -14.73 -12.10 11.42
C THR A 315 -14.42 -11.54 12.81
N GLU A 316 -13.34 -10.76 12.91
CA GLU A 316 -12.90 -10.14 14.17
C GLU A 316 -13.22 -8.63 14.20
N LYS A 317 -13.85 -8.08 13.16
CA LYS A 317 -14.05 -6.64 12.97
C LYS A 317 -12.76 -5.83 13.15
N LEU A 318 -11.65 -6.44 12.70
CA LEU A 318 -10.30 -5.86 12.84
C LEU A 318 -9.96 -5.02 11.62
N GLY A 319 -9.82 -3.72 11.83
CA GLY A 319 -9.28 -2.76 10.86
C GLY A 319 -7.83 -2.43 11.16
N ILE A 320 -6.97 -2.46 10.14
CA ILE A 320 -5.57 -2.04 10.26
C ILE A 320 -5.21 -1.14 9.09
N SER A 321 -4.50 -0.05 9.37
CA SER A 321 -3.95 0.81 8.33
C SER A 321 -2.55 1.28 8.72
N LEU A 322 -1.61 1.07 7.81
CA LEU A 322 -0.26 1.59 7.87
C LEU A 322 -0.06 2.55 6.70
N ILE A 323 0.36 3.78 6.98
CA ILE A 323 0.78 4.72 5.95
C ILE A 323 2.24 5.10 6.22
N VAL A 324 3.06 4.97 5.20
CA VAL A 324 4.50 5.20 5.24
C VAL A 324 4.81 6.39 4.33
N ASN A 325 5.55 7.35 4.84
CA ASN A 325 6.06 8.49 4.08
C ASN A 325 7.57 8.43 3.81
N GLY A 326 8.25 7.43 4.38
CA GLY A 326 9.64 7.10 4.09
C GLY A 326 9.95 5.68 4.52
N ASP A 327 10.42 4.84 3.60
CA ASP A 327 10.86 3.48 3.90
C ASP A 327 12.20 3.14 3.24
N ASN A 328 12.97 2.39 3.98
CA ASN A 328 14.24 1.78 3.61
C ASN A 328 14.27 0.34 4.14
N PHE A 329 13.08 -0.26 4.22
CA PHE A 329 12.85 -1.63 4.67
C PHE A 329 11.57 -2.18 4.02
N ASN A 330 11.50 -3.50 3.85
CA ASN A 330 10.35 -4.09 3.19
C ASN A 330 9.06 -3.90 4.00
N ARG A 331 8.10 -3.19 3.44
CA ARG A 331 6.81 -2.87 4.07
C ARG A 331 5.96 -4.09 4.39
N ASN A 332 6.06 -5.13 3.57
CA ASN A 332 5.35 -6.37 3.84
C ASN A 332 5.88 -7.01 5.12
N ASP A 333 7.20 -6.95 5.37
CA ASP A 333 7.81 -7.46 6.59
C ASP A 333 7.40 -6.62 7.82
N ILE A 334 7.25 -5.29 7.66
CA ILE A 334 6.69 -4.44 8.72
C ILE A 334 5.28 -4.89 9.07
N MET A 335 4.41 -5.08 8.07
CA MET A 335 3.02 -5.51 8.30
C MET A 335 2.94 -6.93 8.86
N ILE A 336 3.75 -7.85 8.37
CA ILE A 336 3.87 -9.21 8.93
C ILE A 336 4.29 -9.14 10.39
N GLY A 337 5.28 -8.31 10.73
CA GLY A 337 5.73 -8.11 12.11
C GLY A 337 4.60 -7.59 13.01
N ILE A 338 3.90 -6.55 12.56
CA ILE A 338 2.77 -5.97 13.29
C ILE A 338 1.68 -7.04 13.54
N LEU A 339 1.26 -7.76 12.49
CA LEU A 339 0.22 -8.79 12.61
C LEU A 339 0.69 -9.98 13.44
N SER A 340 1.94 -10.42 13.30
CA SER A 340 2.51 -11.50 14.13
C SER A 340 2.47 -11.13 15.61
N ILE A 341 2.93 -9.94 15.97
CA ILE A 341 2.89 -9.45 17.35
C ILE A 341 1.43 -9.30 17.83
N TYR A 342 0.56 -8.75 17.00
CA TYR A 342 -0.86 -8.58 17.31
C TYR A 342 -1.52 -9.94 17.66
N TYR A 343 -1.22 -10.99 16.89
CA TYR A 343 -1.73 -12.34 17.09
C TYR A 343 -0.86 -13.21 18.01
N LYS A 344 0.11 -12.60 18.72
CA LYS A 344 1.02 -13.29 19.67
C LYS A 344 1.84 -14.42 19.02
N MET A 345 2.13 -14.28 17.73
CA MET A 345 3.03 -15.17 17.02
C MET A 345 4.49 -14.72 17.24
N PRO A 346 5.46 -15.64 17.24
CA PRO A 346 6.87 -15.28 17.31
C PRO A 346 7.25 -14.35 16.17
N PHE A 347 7.88 -13.23 16.50
CA PHE A 347 8.47 -12.32 15.53
C PHE A 347 9.76 -11.72 16.14
N PRO A 348 10.94 -12.21 15.75
CA PRO A 348 12.19 -11.60 16.11
C PRO A 348 12.34 -10.25 15.39
N PHE A 349 12.82 -9.23 16.11
CA PHE A 349 13.11 -7.95 15.49
C PHE A 349 14.26 -8.12 14.50
N PRO A 350 14.22 -7.44 13.34
CA PRO A 350 15.33 -7.47 12.39
C PRO A 350 16.58 -6.86 13.04
N VAL A 351 17.74 -7.40 12.71
CA VAL A 351 19.03 -6.89 13.20
C VAL A 351 19.62 -5.97 12.12
N PHE A 352 19.89 -4.71 12.48
CA PHE A 352 20.53 -3.73 11.61
C PHE A 352 21.94 -3.44 12.10
N THR A 353 22.85 -4.35 11.85
CA THR A 353 24.26 -4.10 12.10
C THR A 353 24.83 -3.29 10.93
N LYS A 354 25.40 -2.12 11.20
CA LYS A 354 26.21 -1.41 10.23
C LYS A 354 27.51 -2.21 10.02
N ILE A 355 27.62 -2.86 8.88
CA ILE A 355 28.87 -3.45 8.42
C ILE A 355 29.55 -2.38 7.57
N ASP A 356 30.85 -2.23 7.73
CA ASP A 356 31.65 -1.32 6.89
C ASP A 356 31.48 -1.70 5.41
N ALA A 357 31.24 -0.71 4.55
CA ALA A 357 31.07 -0.93 3.11
C ALA A 357 32.29 -1.65 2.51
N ALA A 358 33.49 -1.40 3.02
CA ALA A 358 34.70 -2.11 2.62
C ALA A 358 34.68 -3.60 3.01
N GLU A 359 34.04 -3.96 4.13
CA GLU A 359 33.84 -5.36 4.50
C GLU A 359 32.78 -6.04 3.62
N LEU A 360 31.69 -5.33 3.32
CA LEU A 360 30.66 -5.81 2.41
C LEU A 360 31.18 -5.99 0.98
N ALA A 361 32.02 -5.07 0.52
CA ALA A 361 32.64 -5.14 -0.82
C ALA A 361 33.46 -6.42 -1.05
N LYS A 362 34.00 -7.05 0.01
CA LYS A 362 34.73 -8.32 -0.09
C LYS A 362 33.85 -9.45 -0.63
N PHE A 363 32.53 -9.41 -0.38
CA PHE A 363 31.57 -10.39 -0.87
C PHE A 363 31.10 -10.09 -2.30
N SER A 364 31.41 -8.94 -2.86
CA SER A 364 30.99 -8.56 -4.22
C SER A 364 31.66 -9.43 -5.28
N GLY A 365 30.87 -9.84 -6.29
CA GLY A 365 31.33 -10.67 -7.41
C GLY A 365 30.19 -11.47 -8.02
N THR A 366 30.48 -12.15 -9.10
CA THR A 366 29.56 -13.12 -9.72
C THR A 366 29.94 -14.51 -9.26
N TYR A 367 28.94 -15.26 -8.81
CA TYR A 367 29.09 -16.60 -8.27
C TYR A 367 28.28 -17.58 -9.12
N ALA A 368 28.83 -18.74 -9.40
CA ALA A 368 28.20 -19.82 -10.15
C ALA A 368 28.11 -21.10 -9.32
N SER A 369 27.04 -21.87 -9.49
CA SER A 369 26.89 -23.20 -8.92
C SER A 369 27.15 -24.30 -9.97
N LYS A 370 27.73 -25.39 -9.53
CA LYS A 370 27.83 -26.64 -10.33
C LYS A 370 26.59 -27.53 -10.14
N GLU A 371 25.79 -27.24 -9.14
CA GLU A 371 24.62 -28.04 -8.74
C GLU A 371 23.34 -27.58 -9.45
N ILE A 372 23.26 -26.27 -9.78
CA ILE A 372 22.13 -25.70 -10.50
C ILE A 372 22.63 -24.69 -11.54
N PRO A 373 21.98 -24.55 -12.71
CA PRO A 373 22.39 -23.63 -13.79
C PRO A 373 22.01 -22.18 -13.47
N LEU A 374 22.51 -21.64 -12.36
CA LEU A 374 22.20 -20.31 -11.87
C LEU A 374 23.49 -19.56 -11.54
N LYS A 375 23.57 -18.30 -11.96
CA LYS A 375 24.58 -17.36 -11.49
C LYS A 375 23.91 -16.29 -10.64
N ILE A 376 24.58 -15.88 -9.58
CA ILE A 376 24.12 -14.81 -8.68
C ILE A 376 25.25 -13.77 -8.60
N THR A 377 24.92 -12.54 -8.95
CA THR A 377 25.80 -11.40 -8.79
C THR A 377 25.50 -10.74 -7.44
N ILE A 378 26.53 -10.60 -6.62
CA ILE A 378 26.50 -9.89 -5.35
C ILE A 378 27.20 -8.56 -5.52
N SER A 379 26.61 -7.48 -5.06
CA SER A 379 27.19 -6.13 -5.09
C SER A 379 26.92 -5.40 -3.79
N GLU A 380 27.87 -4.60 -3.34
CA GLU A 380 27.64 -3.61 -2.28
C GLU A 380 26.98 -2.39 -2.92
N LYS A 381 25.89 -1.91 -2.32
CA LYS A 381 25.19 -0.66 -2.68
C LYS A 381 24.69 0.03 -1.41
N ASN A 382 25.15 1.24 -1.17
CA ASN A 382 24.69 2.10 -0.07
C ASN A 382 24.77 1.43 1.31
N GLY A 383 25.83 0.66 1.58
CA GLY A 383 26.01 -0.03 2.86
C GLY A 383 25.21 -1.34 3.00
N GLU A 384 24.66 -1.87 1.91
CA GLU A 384 23.95 -3.15 1.89
C GLU A 384 24.50 -4.09 0.82
N LEU A 385 24.43 -5.40 1.04
CA LEU A 385 24.65 -6.37 -0.02
C LEU A 385 23.35 -6.54 -0.85
N VAL A 386 23.50 -6.47 -2.14
CA VAL A 386 22.44 -6.71 -3.12
C VAL A 386 22.75 -7.95 -3.91
N ALA A 387 21.82 -8.90 -3.97
CA ALA A 387 21.91 -10.11 -4.76
C ALA A 387 21.00 -10.03 -5.97
N GLN A 388 21.50 -10.51 -7.12
CA GLN A 388 20.71 -10.63 -8.34
C GLN A 388 21.00 -11.96 -9.03
N ALA A 389 20.02 -12.84 -9.07
CA ALA A 389 20.09 -14.08 -9.85
C ALA A 389 19.84 -13.81 -11.34
N THR A 390 20.44 -14.61 -12.21
CA THR A 390 20.26 -14.49 -13.66
C THR A 390 18.78 -14.51 -14.04
N GLY A 391 18.32 -13.47 -14.75
CA GLY A 391 16.93 -13.32 -15.21
C GLY A 391 15.93 -12.89 -14.12
N GLN A 392 16.39 -12.52 -12.93
CA GLN A 392 15.55 -12.07 -11.84
C GLN A 392 15.85 -10.63 -11.43
N SER A 393 14.91 -10.00 -10.70
CA SER A 393 15.12 -8.69 -10.10
C SER A 393 16.11 -8.78 -8.94
N ALA A 394 16.90 -7.72 -8.78
CA ALA A 394 17.80 -7.59 -7.64
C ALA A 394 17.03 -7.37 -6.32
N PHE A 395 17.58 -7.84 -5.21
CA PHE A 395 17.02 -7.68 -3.86
C PHE A 395 18.14 -7.46 -2.84
N SER A 396 17.86 -6.65 -1.81
CA SER A 396 18.79 -6.40 -0.71
C SER A 396 18.83 -7.57 0.26
N LEU A 397 20.02 -7.91 0.71
CA LEU A 397 20.27 -8.91 1.74
C LEU A 397 20.44 -8.24 3.10
N THR A 398 19.71 -8.71 4.09
CA THR A 398 19.83 -8.25 5.48
C THR A 398 20.89 -9.10 6.21
N PHE A 399 21.81 -8.45 6.90
CA PHE A 399 22.78 -9.14 7.75
C PHE A 399 22.05 -9.87 8.88
N LYS A 400 22.41 -11.12 9.13
CA LYS A 400 21.89 -11.94 10.22
C LYS A 400 22.93 -12.11 11.33
N GLU A 401 24.05 -12.67 11.01
CA GLU A 401 25.16 -12.94 11.95
C GLU A 401 26.44 -13.28 11.18
N GLU A 402 27.60 -12.96 11.72
CA GLU A 402 28.93 -13.25 11.16
C GLU A 402 29.06 -12.95 9.65
N LYS A 403 28.95 -13.94 8.80
CA LYS A 403 28.98 -13.89 7.33
C LYS A 403 27.67 -14.36 6.69
N THR A 404 26.60 -14.38 7.49
CA THR A 404 25.27 -14.84 7.07
C THR A 404 24.38 -13.66 6.74
N PHE A 405 23.81 -13.69 5.56
CA PHE A 405 22.85 -12.69 5.07
C PHE A 405 21.55 -13.38 4.63
N VAL A 406 20.43 -12.73 4.82
CA VAL A 406 19.12 -13.29 4.55
C VAL A 406 18.24 -12.39 3.68
N PHE A 407 17.37 -13.03 2.89
CA PHE A 407 16.24 -12.38 2.26
C PHE A 407 14.96 -13.09 2.70
N ALA A 408 14.41 -12.63 3.81
CA ALA A 408 13.27 -13.26 4.49
C ALA A 408 12.03 -13.47 3.61
N PRO A 409 11.64 -12.54 2.69
CA PRO A 409 10.46 -12.71 1.85
C PRO A 409 10.48 -13.96 0.96
N ALA A 410 11.68 -14.43 0.57
CA ALA A 410 11.84 -15.64 -0.23
C ALA A 410 12.42 -16.81 0.57
N GLY A 411 12.60 -16.67 1.90
CA GLY A 411 13.23 -17.70 2.74
C GLY A 411 14.66 -18.01 2.34
N ILE A 412 15.39 -17.02 1.81
CA ILE A 412 16.78 -17.16 1.39
C ILE A 412 17.70 -16.89 2.56
N GLU A 413 18.68 -17.76 2.77
CA GLU A 413 19.85 -17.56 3.63
C GLU A 413 21.12 -17.80 2.81
N MET A 414 22.04 -16.85 2.82
CA MET A 414 23.36 -16.96 2.18
C MET A 414 24.45 -16.89 3.23
N VAL A 415 25.24 -17.95 3.34
CA VAL A 415 26.37 -18.05 4.26
C VAL A 415 27.65 -17.92 3.46
N PHE A 416 28.36 -16.79 3.59
CA PHE A 416 29.55 -16.49 2.81
C PHE A 416 30.83 -17.12 3.40
N GLY A 417 31.66 -17.66 2.53
CA GLY A 417 33.05 -18.01 2.76
C GLY A 417 34.00 -16.95 2.18
N GLU A 418 35.26 -17.32 1.91
CA GLU A 418 36.25 -16.41 1.35
C GLU A 418 35.95 -16.06 -0.13
N ASN A 419 35.70 -17.09 -0.95
CA ASN A 419 35.31 -16.95 -2.38
C ASN A 419 34.10 -17.83 -2.69
N THR A 420 33.27 -18.12 -1.74
CA THR A 420 32.13 -19.02 -1.87
C THR A 420 30.94 -18.49 -1.06
N PHE A 421 29.75 -18.98 -1.36
CA PHE A 421 28.64 -18.98 -0.40
C PHE A 421 27.76 -20.22 -0.54
N VAL A 422 27.08 -20.56 0.53
CA VAL A 422 26.02 -21.56 0.53
C VAL A 422 24.68 -20.84 0.49
N LEU A 423 23.89 -21.07 -0.54
CA LEU A 423 22.49 -20.65 -0.63
C LEU A 423 21.60 -21.71 0.01
N LYS A 424 20.82 -21.29 1.02
CA LYS A 424 19.78 -22.15 1.62
C LYS A 424 18.41 -21.58 1.29
N GLN A 425 17.51 -22.39 0.74
CA GLN A 425 16.15 -21.99 0.39
C GLN A 425 15.23 -23.22 0.33
N GLY A 426 14.06 -23.13 0.95
CA GLY A 426 13.05 -24.21 0.88
C GLY A 426 13.52 -25.56 1.42
N GLY A 427 14.44 -25.58 2.37
CA GLY A 427 15.04 -26.81 2.91
C GLY A 427 16.17 -27.39 2.05
N LEU A 428 16.51 -26.78 0.92
CA LEU A 428 17.63 -27.15 0.06
C LEU A 428 18.83 -26.25 0.31
N SER A 429 20.05 -26.76 -0.01
CA SER A 429 21.31 -26.00 0.07
C SER A 429 22.10 -26.19 -1.21
N PHE A 430 22.66 -25.10 -1.74
CA PHE A 430 23.45 -25.10 -2.98
C PHE A 430 24.76 -24.35 -2.75
N ASN A 431 25.86 -24.91 -3.26
CA ASN A 431 27.16 -24.27 -3.16
C ASN A 431 27.42 -23.38 -4.39
N PHE A 432 27.93 -22.18 -4.13
CA PHE A 432 28.32 -21.21 -5.15
C PHE A 432 29.79 -20.84 -4.97
N THR A 433 30.49 -20.68 -6.07
CA THR A 433 31.90 -20.28 -6.10
C THR A 433 32.04 -19.02 -6.97
N LYS A 434 32.83 -18.07 -6.49
CA LYS A 434 33.14 -16.81 -7.20
C LYS A 434 33.90 -17.11 -8.49
N GLU A 435 33.46 -16.49 -9.60
CA GLU A 435 34.10 -16.59 -10.93
C GLU A 435 35.31 -15.68 -11.06
#